data_94541ea510308873aa75264494b11854
#
_entry.id   94541ea510308873aa75264494b11854
#
_cell.length_a   1.000
_cell.length_b   1.000
_cell.length_c   1.000
_cell.angle_alpha   90.00
_cell.angle_beta   90.00
_cell.angle_gamma   90.00
#
_symmetry.space_group_name_H-M   'P 1'
#
loop_
_entity.id
_entity.type
_entity.pdbx_description
1 polymer ?
#
loop_
_entity_poly.entity_id
_entity_poly.type
_entity_poly.pdbx_seq_one_letter_code
_entity_poly.pdbx_strand_id
1 'polypeptide(L)'
;FMKDTLANTEKKTAYILTLPAVALVFAIILFPIFANVWISFKEVELKDIRIPEPRAKKIVKSISEDPSKIKILYKLRNSSLLQESRDVSFQDKFPKNFEIGELDTRCDYKKYTLNCKFGNWPAKYKENFTVVLETNDGSEINKKALKSTKPKLNGTSDNILLNTTFTLKNFKKVLFDNEFIDLLLTTFYYTFFGTVGSIIFGILTAQMVNQKFYGRTFMRSV
;
A
#
# COMPACT_ATOMS: atom_id res chain seq x y z
N PHE A 1 15.37 51.70 -23.23
CA PHE A 1 15.38 50.37 -23.94
C PHE A 1 16.50 49.42 -23.46
N MET A 2 17.72 49.87 -23.14
CA MET A 2 18.84 49.01 -22.71
C MET A 2 18.76 48.60 -21.26
N LYS A 3 18.20 49.39 -20.34
CA LYS A 3 18.07 49.05 -18.90
C LYS A 3 17.05 47.93 -18.64
N ASP A 4 15.98 47.87 -19.39
CA ASP A 4 14.92 46.88 -19.23
C ASP A 4 15.37 45.48 -19.71
N THR A 5 16.22 45.41 -20.72
CA THR A 5 16.78 44.16 -21.21
C THR A 5 17.80 43.54 -20.23
N LEU A 6 18.65 44.36 -19.60
CA LEU A 6 19.61 43.94 -18.59
C LEU A 6 18.92 43.39 -17.34
N ALA A 7 17.94 44.12 -16.80
CA ALA A 7 17.15 43.72 -15.66
C ALA A 7 16.37 42.39 -15.90
N ASN A 8 15.87 42.17 -17.10
CA ASN A 8 15.21 40.92 -17.47
C ASN A 8 16.19 39.75 -17.60
N THR A 9 17.40 40.01 -18.09
CA THR A 9 18.44 38.98 -18.20
C THR A 9 18.94 38.56 -16.82
N GLU A 10 19.16 39.52 -15.91
CA GLU A 10 19.55 39.24 -14.51
C GLU A 10 18.49 38.44 -13.77
N LYS A 11 17.20 38.80 -13.90
CA LYS A 11 16.07 38.05 -13.35
C LYS A 11 16.04 36.59 -13.86
N LYS A 12 16.16 36.42 -15.19
CA LYS A 12 16.16 35.10 -15.80
C LYS A 12 17.31 34.20 -15.29
N THR A 13 18.50 34.81 -15.19
CA THR A 13 19.67 34.09 -14.66
C THR A 13 19.50 33.71 -13.18
N ALA A 14 18.91 34.62 -12.37
CA ALA A 14 18.62 34.33 -10.97
C ALA A 14 17.63 33.16 -10.82
N TYR A 15 16.55 33.15 -11.62
CA TYR A 15 15.60 32.03 -11.61
C TYR A 15 16.24 30.69 -12.05
N ILE A 16 17.08 30.69 -13.07
CA ILE A 16 17.75 29.49 -13.55
C ILE A 16 18.68 28.93 -12.48
N LEU A 17 19.42 29.80 -11.77
CA LEU A 17 20.34 29.40 -10.70
C LEU A 17 19.59 28.89 -9.46
N THR A 18 18.44 29.46 -9.13
CA THR A 18 17.66 29.03 -7.96
C THR A 18 16.74 27.83 -8.25
N LEU A 19 16.38 27.60 -9.50
CA LEU A 19 15.46 26.53 -9.92
C LEU A 19 15.85 25.13 -9.42
N PRO A 20 17.12 24.68 -9.50
CA PRO A 20 17.51 23.37 -8.99
C PRO A 20 17.26 23.23 -7.49
N ALA A 21 17.59 24.26 -6.69
CA ALA A 21 17.37 24.26 -5.25
C ALA A 21 15.86 24.22 -4.91
N VAL A 22 15.05 25.04 -5.59
CA VAL A 22 13.60 25.07 -5.43
C VAL A 22 12.98 23.73 -5.86
N ALA A 23 13.44 23.14 -6.95
CA ALA A 23 12.97 21.83 -7.41
C ALA A 23 13.28 20.71 -6.39
N LEU A 24 14.46 20.72 -5.76
CA LEU A 24 14.80 19.78 -4.69
C LEU A 24 13.92 19.95 -3.46
N VAL A 25 13.70 21.21 -3.03
CA VAL A 25 12.80 21.51 -1.91
C VAL A 25 11.38 21.03 -2.20
N PHE A 26 10.88 21.28 -3.41
CA PHE A 26 9.58 20.80 -3.83
C PHE A 26 9.48 19.28 -3.83
N ALA A 27 10.45 18.60 -4.42
CA ALA A 27 10.44 17.13 -4.54
C ALA A 27 10.59 16.41 -3.18
N ILE A 28 11.43 16.94 -2.28
CA ILE A 28 11.77 16.26 -1.03
C ILE A 28 10.86 16.68 0.13
N ILE A 29 10.40 17.94 0.15
CA ILE A 29 9.62 18.48 1.27
C ILE A 29 8.15 18.64 0.91
N LEU A 30 7.83 19.41 -0.13
CA LEU A 30 6.44 19.75 -0.43
C LEU A 30 5.65 18.58 -1.02
N PHE A 31 6.24 17.80 -1.92
CA PHE A 31 5.55 16.66 -2.51
C PHE A 31 5.11 15.61 -1.47
N PRO A 32 5.96 15.14 -0.53
CA PRO A 32 5.51 14.24 0.54
C PRO A 32 4.45 14.84 1.45
N ILE A 33 4.51 16.16 1.73
CA ILE A 33 3.47 16.84 2.52
C ILE A 33 2.12 16.77 1.80
N PHE A 34 2.07 17.12 0.52
CA PHE A 34 0.83 17.04 -0.27
C PHE A 34 0.33 15.59 -0.39
N ALA A 35 1.23 14.63 -0.60
CA ALA A 35 0.87 13.22 -0.63
C ALA A 35 0.28 12.75 0.71
N ASN A 36 0.86 13.14 1.84
CA ASN A 36 0.33 12.81 3.17
C ASN A 36 -1.05 13.44 3.41
N VAL A 37 -1.24 14.70 3.03
CA VAL A 37 -2.55 15.37 3.11
C VAL A 37 -3.58 14.62 2.25
N TRP A 38 -3.23 14.25 1.03
CA TRP A 38 -4.10 13.47 0.13
C TRP A 38 -4.50 12.13 0.75
N ILE A 39 -3.52 11.37 1.26
CA ILE A 39 -3.74 10.05 1.86
C ILE A 39 -4.55 10.15 3.16
N SER A 40 -4.40 11.23 3.93
CA SER A 40 -5.13 11.40 5.21
C SER A 40 -6.65 11.46 5.04
N PHE A 41 -7.11 11.88 3.87
CA PHE A 41 -8.53 11.85 3.49
C PHE A 41 -8.99 10.51 2.91
N LYS A 42 -8.15 9.49 2.86
CA LYS A 42 -8.49 8.16 2.35
C LYS A 42 -8.60 7.15 3.49
N GLU A 43 -9.55 6.24 3.41
CA GLU A 43 -9.62 5.08 4.31
C GLU A 43 -8.65 4.00 3.80
N VAL A 44 -7.35 4.18 4.11
CA VAL A 44 -6.27 3.30 3.65
C VAL A 44 -5.72 2.52 4.84
N GLU A 45 -5.64 1.19 4.69
CA GLU A 45 -4.86 0.34 5.57
C GLU A 45 -3.55 -0.08 4.87
N LEU A 46 -2.54 -0.52 5.64
CA LEU A 46 -1.25 -0.95 5.08
C LEU A 46 -1.36 -2.00 3.97
N LYS A 47 -2.40 -2.83 4.01
CA LYS A 47 -2.68 -3.83 2.98
C LYS A 47 -3.23 -3.23 1.67
N ASP A 48 -3.79 -2.04 1.72
CA ASP A 48 -4.43 -1.36 0.58
C ASP A 48 -3.43 -0.51 -0.24
N ILE A 49 -2.18 -0.42 0.20
CA ILE A 49 -1.09 0.25 -0.55
C ILE A 49 -0.84 -0.46 -1.89
N ARG A 50 -1.09 -1.78 -1.94
CA ARG A 50 -1.05 -2.54 -3.19
C ARG A 50 -2.45 -2.64 -3.76
N ILE A 51 -2.53 -2.63 -5.10
CA ILE A 51 -3.82 -2.89 -5.78
C ILE A 51 -4.35 -4.23 -5.25
N PRO A 52 -5.58 -4.25 -4.72
CA PRO A 52 -6.13 -5.48 -4.18
C PRO A 52 -6.37 -6.48 -5.31
N GLU A 53 -5.77 -7.65 -5.17
CA GLU A 53 -5.93 -8.75 -6.11
C GLU A 53 -6.79 -9.85 -5.49
N PRO A 54 -7.69 -10.47 -6.25
CA PRO A 54 -8.39 -11.65 -5.79
C PRO A 54 -7.39 -12.79 -5.54
N ARG A 55 -7.60 -13.59 -4.50
CA ARG A 55 -6.69 -14.66 -4.08
C ARG A 55 -7.38 -16.00 -3.99
N ALA A 56 -6.69 -17.03 -4.47
CA ALA A 56 -7.11 -18.42 -4.34
C ALA A 56 -6.10 -19.23 -3.50
N LYS A 57 -6.63 -20.08 -2.61
CA LYS A 57 -5.83 -21.08 -1.89
C LYS A 57 -6.33 -22.45 -2.27
N LYS A 58 -5.45 -23.28 -2.84
CA LYS A 58 -5.70 -24.66 -3.22
C LYS A 58 -5.40 -25.61 -2.05
N ILE A 59 -6.34 -26.47 -1.73
CA ILE A 59 -6.22 -27.50 -0.69
C ILE A 59 -6.59 -28.83 -1.32
N VAL A 60 -5.64 -29.74 -1.39
CA VAL A 60 -5.81 -31.08 -1.97
C VAL A 60 -6.14 -32.04 -0.84
N LYS A 61 -7.33 -32.68 -0.89
CA LYS A 61 -7.80 -33.69 0.08
C LYS A 61 -8.01 -35.01 -0.64
N SER A 62 -7.52 -36.11 -0.07
CA SER A 62 -7.88 -37.46 -0.54
C SER A 62 -9.31 -37.80 -0.13
N ILE A 63 -9.97 -38.60 -0.95
CA ILE A 63 -11.22 -39.25 -0.60
C ILE A 63 -10.83 -40.61 0.00
N SER A 64 -11.25 -40.91 1.22
CA SER A 64 -10.81 -42.12 1.94
C SER A 64 -11.40 -43.41 1.34
N GLU A 65 -12.52 -43.31 0.63
CA GLU A 65 -13.28 -44.43 0.07
C GLU A 65 -12.82 -44.84 -1.33
N ASP A 66 -12.13 -43.94 -2.06
CA ASP A 66 -11.71 -44.21 -3.44
C ASP A 66 -10.34 -43.55 -3.73
N PRO A 67 -9.25 -44.37 -3.84
CA PRO A 67 -7.90 -43.86 -4.11
C PRO A 67 -7.74 -43.26 -5.50
N SER A 68 -8.65 -43.57 -6.44
CA SER A 68 -8.65 -43.01 -7.81
C SER A 68 -9.25 -41.61 -7.90
N LYS A 69 -9.87 -41.14 -6.81
CA LYS A 69 -10.55 -39.83 -6.74
C LYS A 69 -9.87 -38.92 -5.74
N ILE A 70 -9.76 -37.66 -6.10
CA ILE A 70 -9.21 -36.63 -5.23
C ILE A 70 -10.08 -35.37 -5.24
N LYS A 71 -10.33 -34.83 -4.06
CA LYS A 71 -11.12 -33.62 -3.87
C LYS A 71 -10.19 -32.43 -3.70
N ILE A 72 -10.31 -31.44 -4.56
CA ILE A 72 -9.59 -30.18 -4.46
C ILE A 72 -10.56 -29.09 -4.00
N LEU A 73 -10.26 -28.49 -2.84
CA LEU A 73 -10.99 -27.36 -2.31
C LEU A 73 -10.22 -26.08 -2.61
N TYR A 74 -10.83 -25.19 -3.36
CA TYR A 74 -10.35 -23.83 -3.57
C TYR A 74 -11.05 -22.88 -2.62
N LYS A 75 -10.27 -22.19 -1.81
CA LYS A 75 -10.78 -21.09 -1.00
C LYS A 75 -10.48 -19.79 -1.74
N LEU A 76 -11.50 -19.16 -2.23
CA LEU A 76 -11.45 -17.95 -3.03
C LEU A 76 -11.81 -16.75 -2.13
N ARG A 77 -11.12 -15.64 -2.31
CA ARG A 77 -11.44 -14.41 -1.58
C ARG A 77 -11.04 -13.17 -2.34
N ASN A 78 -11.83 -12.12 -2.20
CA ASN A 78 -11.38 -10.77 -2.51
C ASN A 78 -10.45 -10.30 -1.38
N SER A 79 -9.23 -9.86 -1.70
CA SER A 79 -8.28 -9.38 -0.70
C SER A 79 -8.61 -7.99 -0.18
N SER A 80 -9.41 -7.22 -0.91
CA SER A 80 -9.87 -5.90 -0.48
C SER A 80 -10.98 -6.00 0.55
N LEU A 81 -10.95 -5.11 1.53
CA LEU A 81 -12.03 -4.91 2.50
C LEU A 81 -13.04 -3.85 2.05
N LEU A 82 -12.67 -2.99 1.11
CA LEU A 82 -13.44 -1.80 0.72
C LEU A 82 -13.80 -1.77 -0.76
N GLN A 83 -13.01 -2.46 -1.60
CA GLN A 83 -13.13 -2.40 -3.05
C GLN A 83 -13.71 -3.69 -3.61
N GLU A 84 -14.52 -3.58 -4.63
CA GLU A 84 -14.93 -4.72 -5.46
C GLU A 84 -13.79 -5.16 -6.39
N SER A 85 -13.80 -6.43 -6.77
CA SER A 85 -12.95 -6.97 -7.83
C SER A 85 -13.85 -7.32 -9.01
N ARG A 86 -13.56 -6.76 -10.19
CA ARG A 86 -14.34 -6.94 -11.41
C ARG A 86 -13.71 -7.98 -12.32
N ASP A 87 -14.55 -8.64 -13.10
CA ASP A 87 -14.14 -9.63 -14.12
C ASP A 87 -13.21 -10.71 -13.56
N VAL A 88 -13.58 -11.25 -12.39
CA VAL A 88 -12.76 -12.26 -11.73
C VAL A 88 -12.80 -13.56 -12.53
N SER A 89 -11.62 -13.97 -12.97
CA SER A 89 -11.38 -15.21 -13.70
C SER A 89 -10.36 -16.08 -12.99
N PHE A 90 -10.66 -17.37 -12.94
CA PHE A 90 -9.82 -18.38 -12.30
C PHE A 90 -9.29 -19.35 -13.34
N GLN A 91 -8.03 -19.74 -13.20
CA GLN A 91 -7.39 -20.73 -14.03
C GLN A 91 -6.50 -21.65 -13.18
N ASP A 92 -6.68 -22.96 -13.33
CA ASP A 92 -5.74 -23.95 -12.80
C ASP A 92 -5.42 -25.00 -13.85
N LYS A 93 -4.18 -25.51 -13.86
CA LYS A 93 -3.72 -26.54 -14.80
C LYS A 93 -3.52 -27.84 -14.06
N PHE A 94 -3.98 -28.92 -14.69
CA PHE A 94 -3.83 -30.26 -14.18
C PHE A 94 -2.89 -31.09 -15.07
N PRO A 95 -2.25 -32.14 -14.54
CA PRO A 95 -1.55 -33.14 -15.34
C PRO A 95 -2.49 -33.83 -16.32
N LYS A 96 -1.92 -34.46 -17.36
CA LYS A 96 -2.70 -35.05 -18.49
C LYS A 96 -3.58 -36.23 -18.12
N ASN A 97 -3.38 -36.86 -16.96
CA ASN A 97 -4.04 -38.11 -16.57
C ASN A 97 -5.30 -37.89 -15.71
N PHE A 98 -5.85 -36.66 -15.70
CA PHE A 98 -7.00 -36.34 -14.86
C PHE A 98 -8.20 -35.89 -15.69
N GLU A 99 -9.36 -36.43 -15.33
CA GLU A 99 -10.67 -35.95 -15.73
C GLU A 99 -11.39 -35.29 -14.58
N ILE A 100 -12.34 -34.42 -14.86
CA ILE A 100 -13.16 -33.77 -13.86
C ILE A 100 -14.50 -34.44 -13.84
N GLY A 101 -14.90 -34.99 -12.67
CA GLY A 101 -16.20 -35.65 -12.51
C GLY A 101 -17.35 -34.67 -12.43
N GLU A 102 -17.29 -33.71 -11.50
CA GLU A 102 -18.30 -32.67 -11.34
C GLU A 102 -17.71 -31.30 -11.59
N LEU A 103 -18.34 -30.53 -12.48
CA LEU A 103 -17.92 -29.18 -12.85
C LEU A 103 -19.00 -28.17 -12.49
N ASP A 104 -18.60 -27.06 -11.86
CA ASP A 104 -19.45 -25.89 -11.63
C ASP A 104 -19.86 -25.29 -12.99
N THR A 105 -21.09 -24.84 -13.11
CA THR A 105 -21.65 -24.23 -14.33
C THR A 105 -20.90 -23.00 -14.81
N ARG A 106 -20.16 -22.34 -13.93
CA ARG A 106 -19.31 -21.18 -14.22
C ARG A 106 -17.93 -21.55 -14.79
N CYS A 107 -17.64 -22.84 -14.90
CA CYS A 107 -16.33 -23.36 -15.25
C CYS A 107 -16.36 -24.16 -16.55
N ASP A 108 -15.26 -24.10 -17.28
CA ASP A 108 -15.00 -24.87 -18.49
C ASP A 108 -13.65 -25.60 -18.36
N TYR A 109 -13.63 -26.88 -18.71
CA TYR A 109 -12.43 -27.71 -18.66
C TYR A 109 -12.02 -28.11 -20.07
N LYS A 110 -10.92 -27.54 -20.53
CA LYS A 110 -10.35 -27.82 -21.85
C LYS A 110 -8.84 -27.96 -21.79
N LYS A 111 -8.30 -28.94 -22.48
CA LYS A 111 -6.83 -29.16 -22.58
C LYS A 111 -6.13 -29.16 -21.22
N TYR A 112 -6.67 -29.91 -20.25
CA TYR A 112 -6.15 -30.04 -18.89
C TYR A 112 -6.09 -28.72 -18.10
N THR A 113 -6.85 -27.74 -18.53
CA THR A 113 -6.94 -26.43 -17.89
C THR A 113 -8.38 -26.15 -17.48
N LEU A 114 -8.58 -25.90 -16.20
CA LEU A 114 -9.83 -25.46 -15.65
C LEU A 114 -9.87 -23.93 -15.72
N ASN A 115 -10.88 -23.39 -16.40
CA ASN A 115 -11.12 -21.96 -16.50
C ASN A 115 -12.50 -21.67 -15.94
N CYS A 116 -12.60 -20.77 -14.97
CA CYS A 116 -13.85 -20.35 -14.39
C CYS A 116 -14.00 -18.84 -14.48
N LYS A 117 -15.24 -18.37 -14.72
CA LYS A 117 -15.58 -16.96 -14.72
C LYS A 117 -16.54 -16.69 -13.55
N PHE A 118 -16.08 -15.93 -12.57
CA PHE A 118 -16.87 -15.65 -11.37
C PHE A 118 -17.56 -14.29 -11.40
N GLY A 119 -17.26 -13.43 -12.39
CA GLY A 119 -17.82 -12.09 -12.50
C GLY A 119 -17.31 -11.13 -11.44
N ASN A 120 -18.17 -10.29 -10.89
CA ASN A 120 -17.79 -9.25 -9.95
C ASN A 120 -17.91 -9.73 -8.50
N TRP A 121 -16.88 -9.49 -7.71
CA TRP A 121 -16.86 -9.84 -6.30
C TRP A 121 -16.91 -8.57 -5.43
N PRO A 122 -17.89 -8.46 -4.55
CA PRO A 122 -17.95 -7.35 -3.60
C PRO A 122 -16.74 -7.35 -2.65
N ALA A 123 -16.56 -6.27 -1.92
CA ALA A 123 -15.57 -6.19 -0.85
C ALA A 123 -15.77 -7.34 0.16
N LYS A 124 -14.67 -7.89 0.68
CA LYS A 124 -14.66 -8.99 1.66
C LYS A 124 -15.26 -10.33 1.16
N TYR A 125 -15.52 -10.46 -0.12
CA TYR A 125 -16.10 -11.69 -0.68
C TYR A 125 -15.25 -12.91 -0.37
N LYS A 126 -15.90 -14.02 -0.03
CA LYS A 126 -15.28 -15.33 0.22
C LYS A 126 -16.18 -16.41 -0.34
N GLU A 127 -15.61 -17.32 -1.08
CA GLU A 127 -16.30 -18.49 -1.63
C GLU A 127 -15.42 -19.73 -1.52
N ASN A 128 -16.03 -20.87 -1.27
CA ASN A 128 -15.40 -22.18 -1.35
C ASN A 128 -15.90 -22.91 -2.57
N PHE A 129 -15.01 -23.33 -3.41
CA PHE A 129 -15.29 -24.02 -4.66
C PHE A 129 -14.55 -25.36 -4.65
N THR A 130 -15.23 -26.42 -5.01
CA THR A 130 -14.71 -27.79 -4.94
C THR A 130 -14.71 -28.43 -6.33
N VAL A 131 -13.63 -29.12 -6.64
CA VAL A 131 -13.49 -29.92 -7.87
C VAL A 131 -13.09 -31.34 -7.48
N VAL A 132 -13.73 -32.30 -8.05
CA VAL A 132 -13.37 -33.72 -7.92
C VAL A 132 -12.65 -34.14 -9.19
N LEU A 133 -11.44 -34.63 -9.03
CA LEU A 133 -10.62 -35.18 -10.11
C LEU A 133 -10.60 -36.71 -10.00
N GLU A 134 -10.71 -37.36 -11.13
CA GLU A 134 -10.59 -38.81 -11.27
C GLU A 134 -9.39 -39.12 -12.22
N THR A 135 -8.69 -40.21 -11.96
CA THR A 135 -7.62 -40.68 -12.85
C THR A 135 -8.21 -41.56 -13.93
N ASN A 136 -7.78 -41.36 -15.20
CA ASN A 136 -8.24 -42.16 -16.31
C ASN A 136 -7.77 -43.64 -16.22
N ASP A 137 -6.68 -43.89 -15.51
CA ASP A 137 -6.04 -45.21 -15.42
C ASP A 137 -6.35 -45.95 -14.12
N GLY A 138 -7.19 -45.40 -13.24
CA GLY A 138 -7.44 -45.94 -11.89
C GLY A 138 -6.21 -46.00 -11.00
N SER A 139 -5.12 -45.37 -11.40
CA SER A 139 -3.85 -45.35 -10.65
C SER A 139 -3.91 -44.42 -9.46
N GLU A 140 -3.07 -44.67 -8.46
CA GLU A 140 -2.99 -43.84 -7.26
C GLU A 140 -2.51 -42.42 -7.61
N ILE A 141 -3.21 -41.43 -7.10
CA ILE A 141 -2.98 -40.03 -7.43
C ILE A 141 -1.74 -39.46 -6.72
N ASN A 142 -0.79 -38.97 -7.50
CA ASN A 142 0.37 -38.25 -6.96
C ASN A 142 -0.01 -36.84 -6.47
N LYS A 143 -0.27 -36.71 -5.16
CA LYS A 143 -0.65 -35.44 -4.52
C LYS A 143 0.41 -34.34 -4.66
N LYS A 144 1.71 -34.70 -4.80
CA LYS A 144 2.78 -33.71 -4.96
C LYS A 144 2.65 -32.97 -6.29
N ALA A 145 2.33 -33.69 -7.36
CA ALA A 145 2.14 -33.11 -8.70
C ALA A 145 0.96 -32.11 -8.70
N LEU A 146 -0.12 -32.41 -8.02
CA LEU A 146 -1.29 -31.51 -7.89
C LEU A 146 -1.02 -30.27 -7.02
N LYS A 147 -0.19 -30.43 -5.97
CA LYS A 147 0.21 -29.30 -5.11
C LYS A 147 1.20 -28.36 -5.76
N SER A 148 1.98 -28.80 -6.75
CA SER A 148 2.99 -27.99 -7.43
C SER A 148 2.36 -26.94 -8.36
N THR A 149 1.18 -27.20 -8.89
CA THR A 149 0.44 -26.23 -9.72
C THR A 149 -0.25 -25.21 -8.83
N LYS A 150 0.03 -23.93 -9.09
CA LYS A 150 -0.63 -22.81 -8.39
C LYS A 150 -1.76 -22.28 -9.25
N PRO A 151 -2.97 -22.16 -8.70
CA PRO A 151 -4.06 -21.53 -9.42
C PRO A 151 -3.74 -20.05 -9.68
N LYS A 152 -4.09 -19.57 -10.86
CA LYS A 152 -4.03 -18.15 -11.22
C LYS A 152 -5.43 -17.57 -11.07
N LEU A 153 -5.51 -16.45 -10.41
CA LEU A 153 -6.74 -15.69 -10.25
C LEU A 153 -6.48 -14.27 -10.73
N ASN A 154 -7.23 -13.83 -11.71
CA ASN A 154 -7.12 -12.50 -12.28
C ASN A 154 -8.42 -11.75 -12.00
N GLY A 155 -8.32 -10.47 -11.81
CA GLY A 155 -9.44 -9.55 -11.62
C GLY A 155 -8.91 -8.13 -11.55
N THR A 156 -9.73 -7.16 -11.88
CA THR A 156 -9.38 -5.74 -11.81
C THR A 156 -10.05 -5.11 -10.59
N SER A 157 -9.30 -4.31 -9.85
CA SER A 157 -9.82 -3.53 -8.72
C SER A 157 -9.30 -2.12 -8.80
N ASP A 158 -10.10 -1.16 -8.35
CA ASP A 158 -9.67 0.23 -8.33
C ASP A 158 -8.59 0.45 -7.26
N ASN A 159 -7.67 1.35 -7.54
CA ASN A 159 -6.68 1.74 -6.55
C ASN A 159 -7.31 2.77 -5.58
N ILE A 160 -7.38 2.44 -4.30
CA ILE A 160 -7.98 3.30 -3.27
C ILE A 160 -7.25 4.64 -3.13
N LEU A 161 -5.96 4.70 -3.46
CA LEU A 161 -5.17 5.92 -3.40
C LEU A 161 -5.55 6.92 -4.51
N LEU A 162 -6.01 6.40 -5.65
CA LEU A 162 -6.32 7.20 -6.85
C LEU A 162 -7.81 7.49 -7.00
N ASN A 163 -8.69 6.77 -6.29
CA ASN A 163 -10.12 7.03 -6.37
C ASN A 163 -10.48 8.40 -5.75
N THR A 164 -11.65 8.91 -6.04
CA THR A 164 -12.12 10.23 -5.57
C THR A 164 -12.95 10.14 -4.28
N THR A 165 -13.03 8.98 -3.63
CA THR A 165 -13.75 8.84 -2.37
C THR A 165 -12.94 9.41 -1.20
N PHE A 166 -13.51 10.39 -0.49
CA PHE A 166 -12.89 11.03 0.65
C PHE A 166 -13.61 10.67 1.95
N THR A 167 -12.86 10.57 3.04
CA THR A 167 -13.39 10.26 4.37
C THR A 167 -12.67 11.04 5.46
N LEU A 168 -13.38 11.38 6.52
CA LEU A 168 -12.79 12.01 7.72
C LEU A 168 -12.56 11.02 8.86
N LYS A 169 -12.68 9.71 8.60
CA LYS A 169 -12.54 8.68 9.64
C LYS A 169 -11.17 8.70 10.31
N ASN A 170 -10.10 8.95 9.55
CA ASN A 170 -8.76 9.03 10.09
C ASN A 170 -8.62 10.18 11.09
N PHE A 171 -9.17 11.35 10.74
CA PHE A 171 -9.17 12.52 11.62
C PHE A 171 -9.98 12.26 12.88
N LYS A 172 -11.18 11.67 12.76
CA LYS A 172 -11.98 11.31 13.92
C LYS A 172 -11.24 10.34 14.83
N LYS A 173 -10.63 9.30 14.28
CA LYS A 173 -9.87 8.32 15.06
C LYS A 173 -8.73 8.96 15.85
N VAL A 174 -7.97 9.88 15.22
CA VAL A 174 -6.83 10.55 15.86
C VAL A 174 -7.30 11.58 16.90
N LEU A 175 -8.27 12.43 16.55
CA LEU A 175 -8.73 13.51 17.44
C LEU A 175 -9.46 13.03 18.69
N PHE A 176 -10.12 11.86 18.61
CA PHE A 176 -10.81 11.25 19.75
C PHE A 176 -10.00 10.15 20.44
N ASP A 177 -8.71 10.03 20.11
CA ASP A 177 -7.79 9.16 20.80
C ASP A 177 -7.26 9.89 22.05
N ASN A 178 -7.40 9.28 23.22
CA ASN A 178 -6.95 9.87 24.48
C ASN A 178 -5.43 10.13 24.48
N GLU A 179 -4.65 9.27 23.84
CA GLU A 179 -3.20 9.43 23.75
C GLU A 179 -2.79 10.65 22.91
N PHE A 180 -3.63 11.06 21.95
CA PHE A 180 -3.32 12.19 21.08
C PHE A 180 -3.27 13.53 21.82
N ILE A 181 -4.18 13.77 22.75
CA ILE A 181 -4.22 15.00 23.54
C ILE A 181 -2.99 15.08 24.45
N ASP A 182 -2.61 13.97 25.09
CA ASP A 182 -1.42 13.91 25.95
C ASP A 182 -0.14 14.16 25.16
N LEU A 183 -0.05 13.61 23.94
CA LEU A 183 1.05 13.87 23.02
C LEU A 183 1.12 15.33 22.59
N LEU A 184 -0.01 15.96 22.27
CA LEU A 184 -0.09 17.37 21.92
C LEU A 184 0.37 18.28 23.07
N LEU A 185 -0.12 18.02 24.27
CA LEU A 185 0.28 18.78 25.45
C LEU A 185 1.78 18.64 25.73
N THR A 186 2.28 17.43 25.69
CA THR A 186 3.71 17.14 25.87
C THR A 186 4.55 17.87 24.83
N THR A 187 4.17 17.80 23.55
CA THR A 187 4.87 18.51 22.45
C THR A 187 4.83 20.02 22.66
N PHE A 188 3.68 20.57 23.07
CA PHE A 188 3.53 21.98 23.36
C PHE A 188 4.47 22.43 24.48
N TYR A 189 4.51 21.70 25.59
CA TYR A 189 5.40 22.01 26.71
C TYR A 189 6.87 21.99 26.29
N TYR A 190 7.31 20.94 25.63
CA TYR A 190 8.70 20.84 25.15
C TYR A 190 9.05 21.98 24.19
N THR A 191 8.19 22.27 23.23
CA THR A 191 8.41 23.33 22.25
C THR A 191 8.44 24.69 22.91
N PHE A 192 7.48 24.99 23.81
CA PHE A 192 7.39 26.28 24.49
C PHE A 192 8.59 26.52 25.40
N PHE A 193 8.87 25.61 26.33
CA PHE A 193 9.98 25.77 27.27
C PHE A 193 11.33 25.71 26.59
N GLY A 194 11.48 24.83 25.58
CA GLY A 194 12.72 24.76 24.78
C GLY A 194 13.00 26.05 24.01
N THR A 195 11.97 26.62 23.39
CA THR A 195 12.11 27.89 22.64
C THR A 195 12.39 29.06 23.56
N VAL A 196 11.61 29.21 24.63
CA VAL A 196 11.81 30.29 25.62
C VAL A 196 13.18 30.17 26.27
N GLY A 197 13.57 28.97 26.70
CA GLY A 197 14.89 28.72 27.26
C GLY A 197 16.01 29.07 26.27
N SER A 198 15.92 28.62 25.03
CA SER A 198 16.89 28.93 23.97
C SER A 198 17.04 30.44 23.72
N ILE A 199 15.93 31.18 23.70
CA ILE A 199 15.94 32.65 23.53
C ILE A 199 16.62 33.32 24.74
N ILE A 200 16.26 32.93 25.96
CA ILE A 200 16.85 33.49 27.17
C ILE A 200 18.36 33.25 27.20
N PHE A 201 18.81 31.99 27.01
CA PHE A 201 20.23 31.67 26.97
C PHE A 201 20.95 32.38 25.82
N GLY A 202 20.33 32.48 24.65
CA GLY A 202 20.86 33.21 23.50
C GLY A 202 21.09 34.70 23.81
N ILE A 203 20.11 35.36 24.45
CA ILE A 203 20.24 36.77 24.84
C ILE A 203 21.32 36.96 25.92
N LEU A 204 21.35 36.10 26.94
CA LEU A 204 22.36 36.14 27.98
C LEU A 204 23.78 35.95 27.39
N THR A 205 23.93 34.97 26.54
CA THR A 205 25.23 34.73 25.85
C THR A 205 25.62 35.90 24.97
N ALA A 206 24.67 36.46 24.20
CA ALA A 206 24.93 37.64 23.39
C ALA A 206 25.35 38.86 24.20
N GLN A 207 24.71 39.10 25.36
CA GLN A 207 25.10 40.17 26.27
C GLN A 207 26.51 39.94 26.85
N MET A 208 26.83 38.72 27.31
CA MET A 208 28.15 38.38 27.80
C MET A 208 29.22 38.63 26.77
N VAL A 209 29.03 38.16 25.53
CA VAL A 209 30.00 38.35 24.43
C VAL A 209 30.12 39.82 24.01
N ASN A 210 29.12 40.67 24.27
CA ASN A 210 29.18 42.08 23.96
C ASN A 210 29.95 42.90 25.00
N GLN A 211 30.11 42.42 26.24
CA GLN A 211 30.91 43.07 27.27
C GLN A 211 32.43 42.90 27.02
N LYS A 212 33.24 43.84 27.54
CA LYS A 212 34.71 43.78 27.44
C LYS A 212 35.25 42.92 28.58
N PHE A 213 35.57 41.68 28.31
CA PHE A 213 36.19 40.77 29.26
C PHE A 213 37.39 40.01 28.66
N TYR A 214 38.21 39.45 29.51
CA TYR A 214 39.37 38.65 29.09
C TYR A 214 38.89 37.34 28.44
N GLY A 215 39.27 37.09 27.19
CA GLY A 215 38.78 35.92 26.44
C GLY A 215 37.66 36.21 25.45
N ARG A 216 37.19 37.42 25.28
CA ARG A 216 36.13 37.82 24.33
C ARG A 216 36.44 37.38 22.87
N THR A 217 37.71 37.46 22.49
CA THR A 217 38.14 37.10 21.13
C THR A 217 37.91 35.62 20.85
N PHE A 218 38.19 34.77 21.83
CA PHE A 218 37.96 33.33 21.74
C PHE A 218 36.49 32.99 21.65
N MET A 219 35.64 33.62 22.48
CA MET A 219 34.18 33.40 22.47
C MET A 219 33.50 33.92 21.21
N ARG A 220 34.14 34.81 20.45
CA ARG A 220 33.61 35.28 19.15
C ARG A 220 34.03 34.41 17.96
N SER A 221 34.99 33.54 18.13
CA SER A 221 35.51 32.68 17.06
C SER A 221 34.85 31.30 17.04
N VAL A 222 34.05 30.97 18.04
CA VAL A 222 33.23 29.79 18.13
C VAL A 222 31.79 30.13 17.69
#